data_c7da5c3a59ff8ac7506f194f9460aca7
#
_entry.id   c7da5c3a59ff8ac7506f194f9460aca7
#
_cell.length_a   1.000
_cell.length_b   1.000
_cell.length_c   1.000
_cell.angle_alpha   90.00
_cell.angle_beta   90.00
_cell.angle_gamma   90.00
#
_symmetry.space_group_name_H-M   'P 1'
#
loop_
_entity.id
_entity.type
_entity.pdbx_description
1 polymer ?
#
loop_
_entity_poly.entity_id
_entity_poly.type
_entity_poly.pdbx_seq_one_letter_code
_entity_poly.pdbx_strand_id
1 'polypeptide(L)'
;MKMHLSHSFPLLLLAGLPTALAKSIHVDCSASGAGDGSQLQPYTSLTAVNNITLQPGDNLLFKSGVNCTGQLRPQGSGTQKHPITASRYGQGDFPVLNAEGLFNATVYLLNLDYWTVSDLFLTNPADHQSRHQGIDVEANDGKVHTGISIKNLRIDNVAGQTNKRLYPSDFSGSACILLQGTSNYSRYDEIEIYGNTLSNCGGGGIKVRLGQLNNHGKNLHVHDNTILQVGGDGIVVSYAESPLIDYNTAGDLGYGTYPYSGGNFAGIWVLGSHNAVMRYNIVYGSLMSEIDSQAFDCDWGNTGTCTVEYNYSHDNAGGIFLNCDGCGTAPGGATQIVRYNIFLNDCRIYSNGDEPTLWFYNNVVYCPEKDLEFHLPPSTNFWNNIVVATENSTLPVGANVDYRTNLFHNMKLPWLAGIQDDPRFVQEGDKGTSLDDLTAYKLREGSPALRRGTPVQNNGGQDFWGNDIPRGKPNIGAYAGPGLR
;
A
#
# COMPACT_ATOMS: atom_id res chain seq x y z
N MET A 1 58.85 54.78 17.57
CA MET A 1 58.73 54.21 16.23
C MET A 1 57.62 53.17 16.27
N LYS A 2 56.37 53.57 15.89
CA LYS A 2 55.21 52.66 15.91
C LYS A 2 54.96 52.19 14.46
N MET A 3 55.12 50.89 14.25
CA MET A 3 54.81 50.22 12.99
C MET A 3 53.28 49.91 12.92
N HIS A 4 52.57 50.49 11.97
CA HIS A 4 51.23 50.12 11.62
C HIS A 4 51.26 49.00 10.56
N LEU A 5 50.85 47.79 10.94
CA LEU A 5 50.56 46.72 9.98
C LEU A 5 49.13 46.88 9.49
N SER A 6 48.96 47.20 8.23
CA SER A 6 47.66 47.14 7.53
C SER A 6 47.40 45.71 7.06
N HIS A 7 46.35 45.08 7.60
CA HIS A 7 45.84 43.80 7.10
C HIS A 7 44.80 44.05 6.03
N SER A 8 45.15 43.79 4.78
CA SER A 8 44.19 43.76 3.67
C SER A 8 43.53 42.36 3.64
N PHE A 9 42.24 42.27 3.93
CA PHE A 9 41.45 41.05 3.69
C PHE A 9 41.04 41.01 2.19
N PRO A 10 41.28 39.90 1.48
CA PRO A 10 40.74 39.75 0.15
C PRO A 10 39.24 39.50 0.24
N LEU A 11 38.44 40.30 -0.43
CA LEU A 11 37.00 40.12 -0.63
C LEU A 11 36.83 38.95 -1.60
N LEU A 12 36.43 37.77 -1.09
CA LEU A 12 36.04 36.64 -1.91
C LEU A 12 34.69 36.99 -2.54
N LEU A 13 34.68 37.39 -3.81
CA LEU A 13 33.46 37.40 -4.61
C LEU A 13 33.00 35.97 -4.79
N LEU A 14 31.95 35.55 -4.06
CA LEU A 14 31.18 34.40 -4.41
C LEU A 14 30.41 34.72 -5.73
N ALA A 15 30.98 34.27 -6.85
CA ALA A 15 30.25 34.24 -8.11
C ALA A 15 29.04 33.29 -7.92
N GLY A 16 27.85 33.86 -7.74
CA GLY A 16 26.63 33.11 -7.77
C GLY A 16 26.52 32.44 -9.13
N LEU A 17 26.53 31.10 -9.13
CA LEU A 17 26.17 30.33 -10.33
C LEU A 17 24.78 30.78 -10.78
N PRO A 18 24.57 31.09 -12.06
CA PRO A 18 23.25 31.46 -12.54
C PRO A 18 22.31 30.27 -12.30
N THR A 19 21.33 30.45 -11.44
CA THR A 19 20.22 29.48 -11.33
C THR A 19 19.53 29.46 -12.67
N ALA A 20 19.65 28.37 -13.42
CA ALA A 20 18.88 28.17 -14.63
C ALA A 20 17.40 28.34 -14.28
N LEU A 21 16.68 29.21 -15.00
CA LEU A 21 15.25 29.37 -14.82
C LEU A 21 14.56 28.07 -15.22
N ALA A 22 13.68 27.59 -14.35
CA ALA A 22 12.84 26.42 -14.62
C ALA A 22 12.08 26.60 -15.94
N LYS A 23 12.08 25.58 -16.79
CA LYS A 23 11.44 25.61 -18.11
C LYS A 23 10.17 24.76 -18.11
N SER A 24 9.19 25.17 -18.91
CA SER A 24 8.06 24.33 -19.31
C SER A 24 8.33 23.77 -20.69
N ILE A 25 8.45 22.43 -20.76
CA ILE A 25 8.71 21.68 -21.98
C ILE A 25 7.39 21.02 -22.36
N HIS A 26 6.87 21.35 -23.53
CA HIS A 26 5.56 20.91 -24.01
C HIS A 26 5.71 19.72 -24.98
N VAL A 27 4.80 18.76 -24.84
CA VAL A 27 4.72 17.56 -25.70
C VAL A 27 3.31 17.46 -26.26
N ASP A 28 3.20 17.37 -27.57
CA ASP A 28 1.95 17.16 -28.31
C ASP A 28 2.20 16.17 -29.43
N CYS A 29 1.93 14.88 -29.18
CA CYS A 29 2.15 13.80 -30.16
C CYS A 29 1.16 13.86 -31.33
N SER A 30 0.17 14.74 -31.32
CA SER A 30 -0.73 15.02 -32.45
C SER A 30 -0.24 16.13 -33.37
N ALA A 31 0.77 16.91 -32.93
CA ALA A 31 1.33 17.98 -33.73
C ALA A 31 2.25 17.42 -34.86
N SER A 32 2.50 18.25 -35.87
CA SER A 32 3.41 17.93 -36.97
C SER A 32 4.75 18.64 -36.82
N GLY A 33 5.83 18.02 -37.31
CA GLY A 33 7.17 18.58 -37.27
C GLY A 33 8.00 18.12 -36.07
N ALA A 34 9.25 18.59 -35.96
CA ALA A 34 10.17 18.10 -34.93
C ALA A 34 10.02 18.83 -33.58
N GLY A 35 9.46 20.05 -33.55
CA GLY A 35 9.33 20.85 -32.34
C GLY A 35 10.64 21.17 -31.60
N ASP A 36 10.59 22.18 -30.75
CA ASP A 36 11.69 22.57 -29.84
C ASP A 36 11.34 22.49 -28.37
N GLY A 37 10.14 21.98 -28.08
CA GLY A 37 9.59 21.85 -26.74
C GLY A 37 8.92 23.12 -26.18
N SER A 38 8.86 24.20 -26.97
CA SER A 38 8.05 25.36 -26.62
C SER A 38 6.55 25.05 -26.76
N GLN A 39 5.69 25.87 -26.19
CA GLN A 39 4.25 25.68 -26.32
C GLN A 39 3.76 25.83 -27.76
N LEU A 40 4.42 26.67 -28.57
CA LEU A 40 4.09 26.90 -29.97
C LEU A 40 4.67 25.82 -30.89
N GLN A 41 5.76 25.20 -30.49
CA GLN A 41 6.45 24.12 -31.22
C GLN A 41 6.75 22.96 -30.27
N PRO A 42 5.72 22.23 -29.76
CA PRO A 42 5.92 21.16 -28.82
C PRO A 42 6.67 19.98 -29.42
N TYR A 43 7.37 19.21 -28.60
CA TYR A 43 7.89 17.92 -29.03
C TYR A 43 6.75 17.01 -29.45
N THR A 44 6.96 16.22 -30.51
CA THR A 44 5.92 15.38 -31.13
C THR A 44 6.09 13.90 -30.85
N SER A 45 7.05 13.52 -30.02
CA SER A 45 7.28 12.12 -29.64
C SER A 45 7.99 12.00 -28.29
N LEU A 46 7.80 10.86 -27.62
CA LEU A 46 8.52 10.51 -26.37
C LEU A 46 10.03 10.37 -26.63
N THR A 47 10.43 9.90 -27.83
CA THR A 47 11.84 9.80 -28.20
C THR A 47 12.55 11.15 -28.19
N ALA A 48 11.89 12.22 -28.63
CA ALA A 48 12.46 13.57 -28.59
C ALA A 48 12.70 14.03 -27.15
N VAL A 49 11.75 13.74 -26.26
CA VAL A 49 11.85 14.05 -24.82
C VAL A 49 12.94 13.23 -24.13
N ASN A 50 13.08 11.95 -24.46
CA ASN A 50 14.09 11.08 -23.87
C ASN A 50 15.54 11.49 -24.20
N ASN A 51 15.73 12.33 -25.25
CA ASN A 51 17.03 12.83 -25.66
C ASN A 51 17.45 14.15 -25.04
N ILE A 52 16.62 14.74 -24.18
CA ILE A 52 16.97 15.96 -23.45
C ILE A 52 17.27 15.66 -21.99
N THR A 53 18.14 16.46 -21.37
CA THR A 53 18.41 16.40 -19.93
C THR A 53 17.69 17.55 -19.24
N LEU A 54 16.70 17.20 -18.42
CA LEU A 54 15.92 18.14 -17.63
C LEU A 54 16.76 18.69 -16.47
N GLN A 55 16.45 19.92 -16.06
CA GLN A 55 17.11 20.60 -14.97
C GLN A 55 16.17 20.72 -13.76
N PRO A 56 16.70 20.91 -12.53
CA PRO A 56 15.87 21.11 -11.35
C PRO A 56 14.82 22.20 -11.56
N GLY A 57 13.55 21.84 -11.32
CA GLY A 57 12.40 22.73 -11.47
C GLY A 57 11.74 22.68 -12.87
N ASP A 58 12.29 21.99 -13.83
CA ASP A 58 11.68 21.85 -15.15
C ASP A 58 10.33 21.12 -15.09
N ASN A 59 9.40 21.52 -15.94
CA ASN A 59 8.10 20.89 -16.09
C ASN A 59 7.99 20.27 -17.48
N LEU A 60 7.78 18.95 -17.56
CA LEU A 60 7.48 18.21 -18.77
C LEU A 60 5.96 18.07 -18.86
N LEU A 61 5.35 18.75 -19.81
CA LEU A 61 3.92 18.93 -19.91
C LEU A 61 3.36 18.26 -21.18
N PHE A 62 2.48 17.27 -20.98
CA PHE A 62 1.80 16.54 -22.05
C PHE A 62 0.45 17.19 -22.35
N LYS A 63 0.10 17.29 -23.63
CA LYS A 63 -1.18 17.88 -24.03
C LYS A 63 -2.36 17.00 -23.66
N SER A 64 -3.31 17.54 -22.93
CA SER A 64 -4.55 16.87 -22.56
C SER A 64 -5.29 16.30 -23.77
N GLY A 65 -5.82 15.07 -23.64
CA GLY A 65 -6.57 14.36 -24.67
C GLY A 65 -5.73 13.80 -25.82
N VAL A 66 -4.40 13.85 -25.75
CA VAL A 66 -3.50 13.32 -26.81
C VAL A 66 -2.89 11.99 -26.37
N ASN A 67 -2.75 11.07 -27.31
CA ASN A 67 -2.06 9.78 -27.12
C ASN A 67 -0.62 9.89 -27.64
N CYS A 68 0.36 9.53 -26.81
CA CYS A 68 1.76 9.39 -27.14
C CYS A 68 2.18 7.93 -27.04
N THR A 69 2.65 7.33 -28.14
CA THR A 69 3.12 5.95 -28.17
C THR A 69 4.60 5.86 -27.85
N GLY A 70 5.00 4.82 -27.12
CA GLY A 70 6.37 4.50 -26.73
C GLY A 70 6.62 4.59 -25.24
N GLN A 71 7.89 4.53 -24.83
CA GLN A 71 8.34 4.66 -23.45
C GLN A 71 8.79 6.09 -23.14
N LEU A 72 8.32 6.66 -22.04
CA LEU A 72 8.92 7.84 -21.43
C LEU A 72 10.06 7.40 -20.50
N ARG A 73 11.30 7.74 -20.86
CA ARG A 73 12.52 7.48 -20.08
C ARG A 73 13.36 8.76 -19.96
N PRO A 74 12.92 9.72 -19.14
CA PRO A 74 13.54 11.03 -19.04
C PRO A 74 14.91 10.95 -18.39
N GLN A 75 15.69 12.03 -18.55
CA GLN A 75 17.01 12.20 -17.94
C GLN A 75 17.04 13.47 -17.09
N GLY A 76 17.85 13.46 -16.04
CA GLY A 76 18.03 14.58 -15.12
C GLY A 76 17.25 14.41 -13.82
N SER A 77 17.79 14.93 -12.74
CA SER A 77 17.21 14.90 -11.41
C SER A 77 16.86 16.31 -10.95
N GLY A 78 15.77 16.42 -10.17
CA GLY A 78 15.40 17.62 -9.46
C GLY A 78 16.23 17.84 -8.19
N THR A 79 15.77 18.75 -7.37
CA THR A 79 16.22 18.93 -5.99
C THR A 79 14.99 19.08 -5.09
N GLN A 80 15.15 18.93 -3.78
CA GLN A 80 14.05 19.07 -2.83
C GLN A 80 13.27 20.39 -2.99
N LYS A 81 13.95 21.50 -3.29
CA LYS A 81 13.31 22.80 -3.51
C LYS A 81 12.78 22.99 -4.93
N HIS A 82 13.30 22.24 -5.88
CA HIS A 82 12.99 22.37 -7.31
C HIS A 82 12.86 20.97 -7.92
N PRO A 83 11.79 20.21 -7.60
CA PRO A 83 11.56 18.89 -8.21
C PRO A 83 11.26 19.08 -9.70
N ILE A 84 11.56 18.06 -10.49
CA ILE A 84 11.11 17.97 -11.88
C ILE A 84 9.70 17.37 -11.89
N THR A 85 8.82 17.91 -12.73
CA THR A 85 7.43 17.45 -12.81
C THR A 85 7.11 16.96 -14.22
N ALA A 86 6.58 15.75 -14.35
CA ALA A 86 5.88 15.29 -15.55
C ALA A 86 4.37 15.33 -15.29
N SER A 87 3.64 16.12 -16.09
CA SER A 87 2.21 16.34 -15.90
C SER A 87 1.54 16.74 -17.22
N ARG A 88 0.39 17.36 -17.17
CA ARG A 88 -0.37 17.76 -18.35
C ARG A 88 -0.53 19.28 -18.49
N TYR A 89 -0.88 19.70 -19.70
CA TYR A 89 -1.35 21.05 -19.98
C TYR A 89 -2.59 21.04 -20.88
N GLY A 90 -3.30 22.14 -20.89
CA GLY A 90 -4.58 22.29 -21.61
C GLY A 90 -5.76 21.70 -20.84
N GLN A 91 -6.94 21.82 -21.43
CA GLN A 91 -8.19 21.31 -20.88
C GLN A 91 -8.55 19.98 -21.56
N GLY A 92 -9.30 19.14 -20.87
CA GLY A 92 -9.78 17.86 -21.38
C GLY A 92 -9.27 16.66 -20.60
N ASP A 93 -9.40 15.48 -21.18
CA ASP A 93 -9.01 14.21 -20.58
C ASP A 93 -7.49 14.12 -20.35
N PHE A 94 -7.07 13.21 -19.50
CA PHE A 94 -5.66 12.94 -19.26
C PHE A 94 -4.96 12.55 -20.57
N PRO A 95 -3.74 13.07 -20.83
CA PRO A 95 -2.93 12.56 -21.93
C PRO A 95 -2.59 11.09 -21.69
N VAL A 96 -2.64 10.30 -22.74
CA VAL A 96 -2.35 8.86 -22.70
C VAL A 96 -0.91 8.62 -23.11
N LEU A 97 -0.14 7.92 -22.27
CA LEU A 97 1.13 7.33 -22.65
C LEU A 97 0.92 5.82 -22.80
N ASN A 98 1.25 5.28 -23.97
CA ASN A 98 1.02 3.87 -24.32
C ASN A 98 2.30 3.22 -24.83
N ALA A 99 2.82 2.26 -24.07
CA ALA A 99 4.02 1.51 -24.48
C ALA A 99 3.73 0.37 -25.47
N GLU A 100 2.47 0.04 -25.74
CA GLU A 100 2.02 -0.98 -26.70
C GLU A 100 2.65 -2.37 -26.50
N GLY A 101 3.02 -2.74 -25.27
CA GLY A 101 3.70 -3.99 -24.97
C GLY A 101 5.14 -4.09 -25.50
N LEU A 102 5.66 -3.03 -26.12
CA LEU A 102 7.00 -3.02 -26.72
C LEU A 102 8.10 -2.73 -25.67
N PHE A 103 7.72 -2.20 -24.51
CA PHE A 103 8.62 -1.88 -23.41
C PHE A 103 8.07 -2.45 -22.10
N ASN A 104 8.97 -2.79 -21.18
CA ASN A 104 8.54 -3.28 -19.88
C ASN A 104 7.69 -2.24 -19.12
N ALA A 105 8.07 -0.97 -19.16
CA ALA A 105 7.33 0.12 -18.50
C ALA A 105 6.95 1.21 -19.49
N THR A 106 5.77 1.82 -19.29
CA THR A 106 5.35 3.00 -20.06
C THR A 106 6.13 4.24 -19.63
N VAL A 107 6.32 4.41 -18.32
CA VAL A 107 7.22 5.40 -17.75
C VAL A 107 8.33 4.69 -16.99
N TYR A 108 9.58 5.02 -17.27
CA TYR A 108 10.75 4.42 -16.63
C TYR A 108 11.67 5.50 -16.07
N LEU A 109 11.71 5.61 -14.73
CA LEU A 109 12.60 6.52 -14.01
C LEU A 109 13.78 5.73 -13.44
N LEU A 110 14.98 5.93 -13.97
CA LEU A 110 16.17 5.18 -13.59
C LEU A 110 17.19 6.06 -12.89
N ASN A 111 17.49 5.77 -11.61
CA ASN A 111 18.50 6.48 -10.80
C ASN A 111 18.24 8.00 -10.74
N LEU A 112 17.00 8.39 -10.55
CA LEU A 112 16.56 9.79 -10.54
C LEU A 112 16.07 10.22 -9.16
N ASP A 113 16.28 11.51 -8.86
CA ASP A 113 15.91 12.16 -7.62
C ASP A 113 14.91 13.28 -7.85
N TYR A 114 14.00 13.51 -6.89
CA TYR A 114 13.07 14.62 -6.83
C TYR A 114 12.23 14.79 -8.10
N TRP A 115 11.47 13.74 -8.40
CA TRP A 115 10.51 13.71 -9.49
C TRP A 115 9.07 13.64 -8.99
N THR A 116 8.20 14.39 -9.65
CA THR A 116 6.74 14.24 -9.53
C THR A 116 6.18 13.77 -10.86
N VAL A 117 5.43 12.66 -10.87
CA VAL A 117 4.66 12.19 -12.02
C VAL A 117 3.19 12.26 -11.68
N SER A 118 2.42 13.06 -12.42
CA SER A 118 1.01 13.30 -12.10
C SER A 118 0.13 13.53 -13.33
N ASP A 119 -1.17 13.34 -13.15
CA ASP A 119 -2.21 13.72 -14.11
C ASP A 119 -2.03 13.10 -15.51
N LEU A 120 -1.53 11.88 -15.59
CA LEU A 120 -1.31 11.12 -16.82
C LEU A 120 -2.15 9.83 -16.78
N PHE A 121 -2.53 9.36 -17.97
CA PHE A 121 -3.07 8.02 -18.16
C PHE A 121 -1.98 7.13 -18.78
N LEU A 122 -1.60 6.06 -18.07
CA LEU A 122 -0.58 5.10 -18.51
C LEU A 122 -1.23 3.77 -18.86
N THR A 123 -0.82 3.18 -19.98
CA THR A 123 -1.28 1.86 -20.43
C THR A 123 -0.16 1.11 -21.10
N ASN A 124 -0.15 -0.23 -20.98
CA ASN A 124 0.88 -1.08 -21.59
C ASN A 124 0.27 -2.44 -21.98
N PRO A 125 -0.71 -2.45 -22.91
CA PRO A 125 -1.33 -3.68 -23.39
C PRO A 125 -0.36 -4.49 -24.23
N ALA A 126 -0.45 -5.82 -24.13
CA ALA A 126 0.29 -6.75 -24.99
C ALA A 126 -0.54 -8.02 -25.23
N ASP A 127 -0.26 -8.72 -26.33
CA ASP A 127 -0.90 -10.00 -26.67
C ASP A 127 -0.50 -11.13 -25.70
N HIS A 128 0.66 -10.99 -25.04
CA HIS A 128 1.19 -11.96 -24.10
C HIS A 128 1.56 -11.31 -22.78
N GLN A 129 1.25 -11.98 -21.68
CA GLN A 129 1.65 -11.57 -20.36
C GLN A 129 3.15 -11.79 -20.15
N SER A 130 3.85 -10.77 -19.69
CA SER A 130 5.26 -10.83 -19.30
C SER A 130 5.53 -9.78 -18.21
N ARG A 131 6.78 -9.45 -17.95
CA ARG A 131 7.13 -8.39 -17.02
C ARG A 131 6.75 -7.02 -17.61
N HIS A 132 5.56 -6.51 -17.23
CA HIS A 132 5.11 -5.18 -17.65
C HIS A 132 4.65 -4.33 -16.46
N GLN A 133 4.86 -3.01 -16.61
CA GLN A 133 4.46 -1.99 -15.66
C GLN A 133 3.82 -0.78 -16.39
N GLY A 134 2.95 -0.06 -15.66
CA GLY A 134 2.57 1.30 -16.08
C GLY A 134 3.72 2.27 -15.81
N ILE A 135 4.25 2.27 -14.60
CA ILE A 135 5.46 3.02 -14.23
C ILE A 135 6.44 2.12 -13.44
N ASP A 136 7.72 2.17 -13.78
CA ASP A 136 8.83 1.57 -13.04
C ASP A 136 9.80 2.67 -12.60
N VAL A 137 10.08 2.72 -11.30
CA VAL A 137 11.06 3.63 -10.68
C VAL A 137 12.17 2.77 -10.11
N GLU A 138 13.35 2.80 -10.69
CA GLU A 138 14.44 1.90 -10.36
C GLU A 138 15.70 2.64 -9.90
N ALA A 139 16.28 2.18 -8.77
CA ALA A 139 17.62 2.51 -8.33
C ALA A 139 18.52 1.27 -8.43
N ASN A 140 19.59 1.34 -9.24
CA ASN A 140 20.49 0.19 -9.47
C ASN A 140 22.00 0.54 -9.46
N ASP A 141 22.35 1.76 -9.07
CA ASP A 141 23.73 2.28 -9.12
C ASP A 141 24.47 2.23 -7.77
N GLY A 142 23.89 1.59 -6.75
CA GLY A 142 24.47 1.48 -5.42
C GLY A 142 24.33 2.73 -4.55
N LYS A 143 23.45 3.67 -4.91
CA LYS A 143 23.23 4.91 -4.18
C LYS A 143 21.84 4.98 -3.55
N VAL A 144 21.67 5.98 -2.70
CA VAL A 144 20.37 6.39 -2.18
C VAL A 144 19.79 7.46 -3.10
N HIS A 145 18.61 7.19 -3.64
CA HIS A 145 17.80 8.15 -4.38
C HIS A 145 16.62 8.62 -3.53
N THR A 146 16.10 9.80 -3.81
CA THR A 146 15.14 10.43 -2.90
C THR A 146 14.09 11.29 -3.61
N GLY A 147 12.92 11.46 -2.95
CA GLY A 147 11.98 12.48 -3.32
C GLY A 147 11.12 12.14 -4.55
N ILE A 148 10.62 10.92 -4.68
CA ILE A 148 9.70 10.55 -5.76
C ILE A 148 8.25 10.66 -5.29
N SER A 149 7.43 11.40 -6.05
CA SER A 149 5.98 11.51 -5.85
C SER A 149 5.24 11.02 -7.09
N ILE A 150 4.39 10.00 -6.91
CA ILE A 150 3.53 9.42 -7.96
C ILE A 150 2.09 9.65 -7.55
N LYS A 151 1.39 10.53 -8.26
CA LYS A 151 0.08 10.96 -7.82
C LYS A 151 -0.91 11.23 -8.94
N ASN A 152 -2.20 11.05 -8.61
CA ASN A 152 -3.31 11.37 -9.52
C ASN A 152 -3.13 10.78 -10.94
N LEU A 153 -2.51 9.58 -11.00
CA LEU A 153 -2.40 8.83 -12.24
C LEU A 153 -3.66 7.96 -12.44
N ARG A 154 -4.02 7.77 -13.68
CA ARG A 154 -4.83 6.65 -14.11
C ARG A 154 -3.92 5.63 -14.79
N ILE A 155 -3.93 4.38 -14.31
CA ILE A 155 -3.17 3.30 -14.94
C ILE A 155 -4.14 2.15 -15.19
N ASP A 156 -4.27 1.75 -16.43
CA ASP A 156 -5.20 0.70 -16.83
C ASP A 156 -4.64 -0.14 -17.97
N ASN A 157 -5.00 -1.42 -18.00
CA ASN A 157 -4.65 -2.33 -19.08
C ASN A 157 -3.12 -2.48 -19.28
N VAL A 158 -2.45 -3.03 -18.24
CA VAL A 158 -1.02 -3.38 -18.26
C VAL A 158 -0.85 -4.89 -18.28
N ALA A 159 -0.26 -5.46 -19.34
CA ALA A 159 -0.16 -6.89 -19.59
C ALA A 159 0.92 -7.59 -18.74
N GLY A 160 0.92 -7.36 -17.41
CA GLY A 160 1.87 -7.96 -16.48
C GLY A 160 1.66 -9.47 -16.28
N GLN A 161 2.69 -10.16 -15.79
CA GLN A 161 2.65 -11.60 -15.47
C GLN A 161 1.77 -11.87 -14.25
N THR A 162 0.88 -12.87 -14.34
CA THR A 162 -0.06 -13.26 -13.27
C THR A 162 0.20 -14.65 -12.69
N ASN A 163 1.18 -15.39 -13.24
CA ASN A 163 1.56 -16.70 -12.72
C ASN A 163 2.84 -16.61 -11.89
N LYS A 164 2.70 -16.40 -10.57
CA LYS A 164 3.84 -16.34 -9.64
C LYS A 164 4.55 -17.69 -9.50
N ARG A 165 3.85 -18.82 -9.67
CA ARG A 165 4.43 -20.15 -9.53
C ARG A 165 5.41 -20.46 -10.65
N LEU A 166 5.04 -20.19 -11.90
CA LEU A 166 5.87 -20.49 -13.07
C LEU A 166 6.89 -19.38 -13.39
N TYR A 167 6.52 -18.14 -13.12
CA TYR A 167 7.31 -16.96 -13.48
C TYR A 167 7.45 -15.98 -12.29
N PRO A 168 8.09 -16.42 -11.18
CA PRO A 168 8.12 -15.61 -9.94
C PRO A 168 8.81 -14.26 -10.11
N SER A 169 9.87 -14.18 -10.90
CA SER A 169 10.60 -12.93 -11.16
C SER A 169 9.77 -11.96 -11.99
N ASP A 170 9.08 -12.45 -13.02
CA ASP A 170 8.24 -11.60 -13.88
C ASP A 170 6.99 -11.13 -13.11
N PHE A 171 6.38 -12.01 -12.31
CA PHE A 171 5.28 -11.64 -11.43
C PHE A 171 5.69 -10.55 -10.42
N SER A 172 6.84 -10.73 -9.75
CA SER A 172 7.35 -9.75 -8.80
C SER A 172 7.72 -8.42 -9.44
N GLY A 173 8.12 -8.45 -10.72
CA GLY A 173 8.41 -7.27 -11.52
C GLY A 173 7.21 -6.70 -12.29
N SER A 174 5.99 -7.21 -12.10
CA SER A 174 4.78 -6.75 -12.80
C SER A 174 3.84 -6.03 -11.84
N ALA A 175 3.39 -4.84 -12.20
CA ALA A 175 2.43 -4.05 -11.44
C ALA A 175 1.92 -2.84 -12.26
N CYS A 176 0.84 -2.19 -11.81
CA CYS A 176 0.55 -0.84 -12.30
C CYS A 176 1.69 0.13 -11.94
N ILE A 177 2.11 0.13 -10.66
CA ILE A 177 3.23 0.94 -10.14
C ILE A 177 4.27 0.00 -9.51
N LEU A 178 5.50 0.05 -10.02
CA LEU A 178 6.66 -0.63 -9.44
C LEU A 178 7.70 0.41 -9.02
N LEU A 179 8.20 0.32 -7.80
CA LEU A 179 9.33 1.11 -7.31
C LEU A 179 10.33 0.16 -6.64
N GLN A 180 11.61 0.21 -7.05
CA GLN A 180 12.55 -0.81 -6.61
C GLN A 180 14.00 -0.33 -6.49
N GLY A 181 14.68 -0.73 -5.38
CA GLY A 181 16.13 -0.76 -5.28
C GLY A 181 16.63 -2.14 -5.68
N THR A 182 17.32 -2.31 -6.81
CA THR A 182 17.65 -3.61 -7.40
C THR A 182 19.09 -4.05 -7.20
N SER A 183 20.02 -3.15 -6.94
CA SER A 183 21.42 -3.50 -6.61
C SER A 183 21.70 -3.39 -5.11
N ASN A 184 22.78 -4.03 -4.68
CA ASN A 184 23.27 -3.88 -3.31
C ASN A 184 23.50 -2.38 -3.02
N TYR A 185 23.01 -1.92 -1.86
CA TYR A 185 23.04 -0.53 -1.41
C TYR A 185 22.11 0.46 -2.14
N SER A 186 21.53 0.11 -3.28
CA SER A 186 20.51 0.96 -3.90
C SER A 186 19.23 0.94 -3.10
N ARG A 187 18.69 2.13 -2.82
CA ARG A 187 17.40 2.30 -2.16
C ARG A 187 16.78 3.64 -2.48
N TYR A 188 15.52 3.77 -2.15
CA TYR A 188 14.80 5.04 -2.17
C TYR A 188 14.45 5.51 -0.77
N ASP A 189 14.56 6.82 -0.54
CA ASP A 189 14.02 7.52 0.64
C ASP A 189 13.01 8.61 0.18
N GLU A 190 12.09 9.04 1.04
CA GLU A 190 11.11 10.11 0.78
C GLU A 190 10.21 9.81 -0.45
N ILE A 191 9.43 8.74 -0.36
CA ILE A 191 8.54 8.29 -1.42
C ILE A 191 7.08 8.50 -1.01
N GLU A 192 6.29 9.09 -1.94
CA GLU A 192 4.87 9.30 -1.76
C GLU A 192 4.11 8.79 -3.00
N ILE A 193 3.16 7.85 -2.81
CA ILE A 193 2.33 7.27 -3.87
C ILE A 193 0.87 7.44 -3.48
N TYR A 194 0.14 8.36 -4.13
CA TYR A 194 -1.20 8.70 -3.68
C TYR A 194 -2.17 9.19 -4.74
N GLY A 195 -3.47 9.05 -4.45
CA GLY A 195 -4.55 9.55 -5.29
C GLY A 195 -4.61 8.89 -6.68
N ASN A 196 -3.99 7.72 -6.85
CA ASN A 196 -3.96 7.02 -8.13
C ASN A 196 -5.18 6.08 -8.28
N THR A 197 -5.67 5.96 -9.52
CA THR A 197 -6.69 4.97 -9.90
C THR A 197 -6.05 3.92 -10.81
N LEU A 198 -5.95 2.69 -10.30
CA LEU A 198 -5.22 1.59 -10.90
C LEU A 198 -6.17 0.43 -11.19
N SER A 199 -6.18 -0.08 -12.44
CA SER A 199 -7.04 -1.19 -12.81
C SER A 199 -6.44 -2.08 -13.89
N ASN A 200 -6.92 -3.33 -13.98
CA ASN A 200 -6.56 -4.24 -15.06
C ASN A 200 -5.04 -4.37 -15.30
N CYS A 201 -4.25 -4.43 -14.23
CA CYS A 201 -2.82 -4.70 -14.34
C CYS A 201 -2.51 -6.15 -13.94
N GLY A 202 -1.75 -6.86 -14.74
CA GLY A 202 -1.21 -8.15 -14.34
C GLY A 202 -0.18 -8.00 -13.23
N GLY A 203 -0.08 -9.00 -12.35
CA GLY A 203 0.88 -9.05 -11.25
C GLY A 203 0.49 -8.27 -10.00
N GLY A 204 -0.14 -7.11 -10.12
CA GLY A 204 -0.64 -6.36 -8.96
C GLY A 204 -0.81 -4.86 -9.20
N GLY A 205 -1.27 -4.16 -8.16
CA GLY A 205 -1.49 -2.71 -8.16
C GLY A 205 -0.20 -1.93 -7.89
N ILE A 206 0.26 -1.92 -6.65
CA ILE A 206 1.46 -1.17 -6.22
C ILE A 206 2.45 -2.14 -5.58
N LYS A 207 3.67 -2.18 -6.10
CA LYS A 207 4.78 -2.96 -5.52
C LYS A 207 5.96 -2.05 -5.24
N VAL A 208 6.35 -1.99 -3.97
CA VAL A 208 7.48 -1.18 -3.51
C VAL A 208 8.51 -2.08 -2.86
N ARG A 209 9.68 -2.16 -3.45
CA ARG A 209 10.89 -2.70 -2.86
C ARG A 209 11.83 -1.56 -2.53
N LEU A 210 11.63 -0.92 -1.38
CA LEU A 210 12.27 0.37 -1.10
C LEU A 210 13.80 0.28 -0.95
N GLY A 211 14.30 -0.85 -0.48
CA GLY A 211 15.72 -1.11 -0.28
C GLY A 211 16.07 -2.59 -0.28
N GLN A 212 16.82 -3.00 0.73
CA GLN A 212 17.23 -4.39 0.97
C GLN A 212 17.01 -4.73 2.44
N LEU A 213 16.96 -6.01 2.80
CA LEU A 213 16.68 -6.48 4.17
C LEU A 213 17.55 -5.81 5.25
N ASN A 214 18.82 -5.53 4.96
CA ASN A 214 19.76 -4.88 5.88
C ASN A 214 20.05 -3.39 5.54
N ASN A 215 19.26 -2.81 4.62
CA ASN A 215 19.43 -1.44 4.15
C ASN A 215 18.07 -0.88 3.74
N HIS A 216 17.20 -0.65 4.73
CA HIS A 216 15.84 -0.17 4.51
C HIS A 216 15.82 1.24 3.94
N GLY A 217 14.93 1.48 2.99
CA GLY A 217 14.56 2.84 2.61
C GLY A 217 13.61 3.46 3.65
N LYS A 218 13.50 4.78 3.63
CA LYS A 218 12.83 5.56 4.68
C LYS A 218 11.75 6.48 4.12
N ASN A 219 10.83 6.88 5.01
CA ASN A 219 9.80 7.87 4.70
C ASN A 219 8.95 7.47 3.48
N LEU A 220 8.41 6.25 3.51
CA LEU A 220 7.45 5.77 2.53
C LEU A 220 6.02 6.02 3.02
N HIS A 221 5.21 6.68 2.19
CA HIS A 221 3.78 6.83 2.40
C HIS A 221 3.00 6.42 1.14
N VAL A 222 2.14 5.40 1.25
CA VAL A 222 1.26 4.93 0.19
C VAL A 222 -0.18 5.16 0.63
N HIS A 223 -0.90 6.12 0.02
CA HIS A 223 -2.20 6.52 0.53
C HIS A 223 -3.20 6.97 -0.54
N ASP A 224 -4.47 6.93 -0.19
CA ASP A 224 -5.57 7.42 -1.06
C ASP A 224 -5.57 6.82 -2.48
N ASN A 225 -5.06 5.59 -2.67
CA ASN A 225 -5.09 4.91 -3.95
C ASN A 225 -6.31 4.00 -4.07
N THR A 226 -6.86 3.91 -5.28
CA THR A 226 -7.92 2.95 -5.63
C THR A 226 -7.34 1.93 -6.61
N ILE A 227 -7.37 0.66 -6.23
CA ILE A 227 -6.81 -0.48 -6.96
C ILE A 227 -7.93 -1.49 -7.19
N LEU A 228 -8.26 -1.77 -8.44
CA LEU A 228 -9.39 -2.64 -8.78
C LEU A 228 -9.00 -3.63 -9.87
N GLN A 229 -9.45 -4.89 -9.71
CA GLN A 229 -9.34 -5.89 -10.77
C GLN A 229 -7.90 -6.08 -11.28
N VAL A 230 -6.96 -6.22 -10.37
CA VAL A 230 -5.56 -6.55 -10.70
C VAL A 230 -5.31 -8.05 -10.55
N GLY A 231 -4.47 -8.62 -11.40
CA GLY A 231 -4.22 -10.06 -11.47
C GLY A 231 -3.25 -10.60 -10.40
N GLY A 232 -3.22 -10.02 -9.23
CA GLY A 232 -2.34 -10.41 -8.13
C GLY A 232 -2.48 -9.50 -6.92
N ASP A 233 -1.34 -9.10 -6.33
CA ASP A 233 -1.28 -8.32 -5.10
C ASP A 233 -1.95 -6.94 -5.23
N GLY A 234 -2.63 -6.49 -4.18
CA GLY A 234 -3.11 -5.12 -4.10
C GLY A 234 -1.95 -4.15 -3.88
N ILE A 235 -1.37 -4.14 -2.69
CA ILE A 235 -0.19 -3.33 -2.33
C ILE A 235 0.84 -4.21 -1.62
N VAL A 236 2.09 -4.15 -2.09
CA VAL A 236 3.23 -4.84 -1.47
C VAL A 236 4.30 -3.83 -1.10
N VAL A 237 4.76 -3.85 0.16
CA VAL A 237 5.88 -3.04 0.61
C VAL A 237 6.96 -3.91 1.22
N SER A 238 8.19 -3.78 0.73
CA SER A 238 9.34 -4.52 1.24
C SER A 238 10.51 -3.61 1.59
N TYR A 239 11.21 -3.98 2.67
CA TYR A 239 12.49 -3.39 3.08
C TYR A 239 12.39 -1.89 3.37
N ALA A 240 11.36 -1.50 4.09
CA ALA A 240 11.08 -0.12 4.47
C ALA A 240 11.21 0.09 5.99
N GLU A 241 11.74 1.24 6.39
CA GLU A 241 11.75 1.73 7.77
C GLU A 241 10.48 2.52 8.03
N SER A 242 9.63 2.02 8.91
CA SER A 242 8.37 2.63 9.34
C SER A 242 7.44 3.04 8.18
N PRO A 243 7.16 2.14 7.21
CA PRO A 243 6.25 2.47 6.12
C PRO A 243 4.85 2.70 6.64
N LEU A 244 4.16 3.71 6.07
CA LEU A 244 2.76 3.99 6.32
C LEU A 244 1.94 3.70 5.06
N ILE A 245 0.93 2.83 5.20
CA ILE A 245 0.01 2.44 4.13
C ILE A 245 -1.40 2.71 4.64
N ASP A 246 -2.03 3.81 4.20
CA ASP A 246 -3.33 4.18 4.72
C ASP A 246 -4.30 4.75 3.66
N TYR A 247 -5.59 4.69 3.98
CA TYR A 247 -6.68 5.20 3.13
C TYR A 247 -6.69 4.64 1.69
N ASN A 248 -6.14 3.45 1.47
CA ASN A 248 -6.21 2.79 0.16
C ASN A 248 -7.44 1.88 0.07
N THR A 249 -7.98 1.75 -1.15
CA THR A 249 -8.98 0.74 -1.49
C THR A 249 -8.38 -0.26 -2.46
N ALA A 250 -8.42 -1.56 -2.12
CA ALA A 250 -7.97 -2.65 -2.98
C ALA A 250 -9.10 -3.68 -3.12
N GLY A 251 -9.67 -3.80 -4.32
CA GLY A 251 -10.84 -4.63 -4.55
C GLY A 251 -10.75 -5.53 -5.79
N ASP A 252 -11.51 -6.65 -5.75
CA ASP A 252 -11.59 -7.63 -6.83
C ASP A 252 -10.20 -8.12 -7.28
N LEU A 253 -9.35 -8.48 -6.32
CA LEU A 253 -7.99 -8.93 -6.59
C LEU A 253 -7.97 -10.35 -7.13
N GLY A 254 -7.14 -10.60 -8.13
CA GLY A 254 -7.10 -11.84 -8.90
C GLY A 254 -8.00 -11.83 -10.12
N TYR A 255 -8.79 -10.78 -10.34
CA TYR A 255 -9.71 -10.62 -11.47
C TYR A 255 -9.18 -9.65 -12.54
N GLY A 256 -10.03 -9.21 -13.44
CA GLY A 256 -9.74 -8.21 -14.46
C GLY A 256 -9.30 -8.79 -15.81
N THR A 257 -8.74 -7.93 -16.65
CA THR A 257 -8.30 -8.29 -18.01
C THR A 257 -7.17 -9.33 -17.99
N TYR A 258 -6.30 -9.27 -16.98
CA TYR A 258 -5.21 -10.23 -16.78
C TYR A 258 -5.41 -10.93 -15.44
N PRO A 259 -6.31 -11.95 -15.39
CA PRO A 259 -6.65 -12.59 -14.12
C PRO A 259 -5.51 -13.44 -13.58
N TYR A 260 -5.51 -13.64 -12.27
CA TYR A 260 -4.62 -14.56 -11.59
C TYR A 260 -4.59 -15.94 -12.24
N SER A 261 -3.40 -16.55 -12.33
CA SER A 261 -3.22 -17.83 -13.01
C SER A 261 -2.31 -18.83 -12.27
N GLY A 262 -1.80 -18.48 -11.09
CA GLY A 262 -1.04 -19.41 -10.22
C GLY A 262 -0.08 -18.75 -9.25
N GLY A 263 0.20 -19.43 -8.14
CA GLY A 263 1.00 -18.97 -7.01
C GLY A 263 0.19 -18.32 -5.91
N ASN A 264 0.78 -17.48 -5.10
CA ASN A 264 0.12 -16.80 -3.99
C ASN A 264 0.18 -15.28 -4.15
N PHE A 265 -0.86 -14.59 -3.70
CA PHE A 265 -0.94 -13.14 -3.58
C PHE A 265 -1.80 -12.76 -2.37
N ALA A 266 -1.73 -11.52 -1.93
CA ALA A 266 -2.57 -11.00 -0.84
C ALA A 266 -3.05 -9.57 -1.13
N GLY A 267 -3.93 -9.05 -0.26
CA GLY A 267 -4.48 -7.71 -0.37
C GLY A 267 -3.42 -6.63 -0.18
N ILE A 268 -3.19 -6.24 1.05
CA ILE A 268 -2.16 -5.26 1.43
C ILE A 268 -1.20 -5.92 2.42
N TRP A 269 0.09 -5.96 2.08
CA TRP A 269 1.04 -6.71 2.87
C TRP A 269 2.46 -6.14 2.87
N VAL A 270 3.22 -6.53 3.89
CA VAL A 270 4.58 -6.05 4.10
C VAL A 270 5.53 -7.20 4.42
N LEU A 271 6.77 -7.10 3.92
CA LEU A 271 7.83 -8.05 4.25
C LEU A 271 9.15 -7.36 4.51
N GLY A 272 10.00 -7.94 5.36
CA GLY A 272 11.34 -7.46 5.63
C GLY A 272 11.42 -5.99 6.07
N SER A 273 10.35 -5.45 6.62
CA SER A 273 10.22 -4.05 7.01
C SER A 273 10.30 -3.87 8.53
N HIS A 274 10.55 -2.66 8.98
CA HIS A 274 10.61 -2.34 10.41
C HIS A 274 9.49 -1.37 10.80
N ASN A 275 8.72 -1.69 11.85
CA ASN A 275 7.63 -0.86 12.38
C ASN A 275 6.57 -0.44 11.33
N ALA A 276 6.11 -1.39 10.51
CA ALA A 276 5.11 -1.13 9.47
C ALA A 276 3.71 -0.87 10.03
N VAL A 277 2.96 0.04 9.39
CA VAL A 277 1.58 0.37 9.75
C VAL A 277 0.69 0.33 8.50
N MET A 278 -0.35 -0.50 8.55
CA MET A 278 -1.45 -0.58 7.57
C MET A 278 -2.75 -0.17 8.26
N ARG A 279 -3.31 0.99 7.91
CA ARG A 279 -4.49 1.51 8.61
C ARG A 279 -5.47 2.22 7.69
N TYR A 280 -6.74 2.26 8.09
CA TYR A 280 -7.81 2.93 7.34
C TYR A 280 -7.91 2.49 5.88
N ASN A 281 -7.49 1.26 5.56
CA ASN A 281 -7.62 0.70 4.23
C ASN A 281 -8.91 -0.10 4.09
N ILE A 282 -9.40 -0.24 2.86
CA ILE A 282 -10.50 -1.11 2.48
C ILE A 282 -9.96 -2.19 1.56
N VAL A 283 -10.17 -3.48 1.91
CA VAL A 283 -9.76 -4.63 1.08
C VAL A 283 -10.92 -5.58 0.90
N TYR A 284 -11.29 -5.88 -0.35
CA TYR A 284 -12.43 -6.75 -0.59
C TYR A 284 -12.34 -7.59 -1.86
N GLY A 285 -13.12 -8.66 -1.89
CA GLY A 285 -13.39 -9.44 -3.09
C GLY A 285 -12.18 -10.17 -3.68
N SER A 286 -11.16 -10.50 -2.88
CA SER A 286 -9.99 -11.24 -3.36
C SER A 286 -10.37 -12.66 -3.77
N LEU A 287 -9.96 -13.08 -4.98
CA LEU A 287 -10.05 -14.46 -5.42
C LEU A 287 -9.13 -15.36 -4.57
N MET A 288 -9.55 -16.58 -4.28
CA MET A 288 -8.66 -17.53 -3.60
C MET A 288 -7.46 -17.86 -4.49
N SER A 289 -6.26 -17.62 -3.98
CA SER A 289 -5.00 -18.11 -4.53
C SER A 289 -4.75 -19.56 -4.07
N GLU A 290 -3.54 -20.04 -4.14
CA GLU A 290 -3.26 -21.42 -3.72
C GLU A 290 -3.45 -21.64 -2.22
N ILE A 291 -2.96 -20.68 -1.40
CA ILE A 291 -3.04 -20.76 0.06
C ILE A 291 -3.42 -19.41 0.66
N ASP A 292 -2.93 -18.29 0.08
CA ASP A 292 -3.03 -16.94 0.64
C ASP A 292 -4.33 -16.23 0.23
N SER A 293 -4.28 -14.99 -0.17
CA SER A 293 -5.38 -14.06 -0.52
C SER A 293 -6.10 -13.43 0.67
N GLN A 294 -5.44 -13.36 1.81
CA GLN A 294 -5.94 -12.59 2.94
C GLN A 294 -5.98 -11.10 2.61
N ALA A 295 -6.86 -10.39 3.32
CA ALA A 295 -6.94 -8.94 3.20
C ALA A 295 -5.61 -8.26 3.59
N PHE A 296 -5.00 -8.72 4.69
CA PHE A 296 -3.74 -8.18 5.21
C PHE A 296 -2.74 -9.29 5.53
N ASP A 297 -1.43 -8.96 5.40
CA ASP A 297 -0.37 -9.92 5.67
C ASP A 297 0.87 -9.22 6.27
N CYS A 298 1.39 -9.81 7.34
CA CYS A 298 2.70 -9.49 7.91
C CYS A 298 3.64 -10.66 7.61
N ASP A 299 4.34 -10.57 6.50
CA ASP A 299 5.21 -11.64 5.96
C ASP A 299 6.59 -11.67 6.65
N TRP A 300 7.45 -12.55 6.24
CA TRP A 300 8.75 -12.84 6.85
C TRP A 300 9.71 -11.63 6.90
N GLY A 301 10.65 -11.68 7.84
CA GLY A 301 11.73 -10.71 7.97
C GLY A 301 11.31 -9.36 8.53
N ASN A 302 10.06 -9.16 8.90
CA ASN A 302 9.62 -7.95 9.58
C ASN A 302 10.18 -7.89 11.00
N THR A 303 10.52 -6.68 11.48
CA THR A 303 11.08 -6.43 12.81
C THR A 303 10.34 -5.28 13.52
N GLY A 304 10.50 -5.18 14.84
CA GLY A 304 9.75 -4.22 15.64
C GLY A 304 8.28 -4.57 15.72
N THR A 305 7.41 -3.80 15.08
CA THR A 305 5.96 -4.08 15.00
C THR A 305 5.47 -4.13 13.56
N CYS A 306 4.48 -4.99 13.30
CA CYS A 306 3.64 -4.94 12.10
C CYS A 306 2.20 -4.70 12.57
N THR A 307 1.65 -3.52 12.28
CA THR A 307 0.37 -3.06 12.81
C THR A 307 -0.69 -2.96 11.71
N VAL A 308 -1.82 -3.64 11.92
CA VAL A 308 -3.02 -3.60 11.09
C VAL A 308 -4.14 -3.02 11.94
N GLU A 309 -4.55 -1.77 11.68
CA GLU A 309 -5.49 -1.09 12.55
C GLU A 309 -6.50 -0.21 11.80
N TYR A 310 -7.72 -0.11 12.30
CA TYR A 310 -8.78 0.73 11.75
C TYR A 310 -9.10 0.43 10.28
N ASN A 311 -8.85 -0.79 9.82
CA ASN A 311 -9.15 -1.20 8.46
C ASN A 311 -10.53 -1.86 8.37
N TYR A 312 -11.08 -1.82 7.17
CA TYR A 312 -12.26 -2.57 6.80
C TYR A 312 -11.91 -3.60 5.74
N SER A 313 -12.34 -4.85 5.92
CA SER A 313 -12.24 -5.82 4.84
C SER A 313 -13.48 -6.71 4.75
N HIS A 314 -13.78 -7.17 3.53
CA HIS A 314 -14.93 -8.04 3.34
C HIS A 314 -14.82 -8.94 2.11
N ASP A 315 -15.43 -10.12 2.21
CA ASP A 315 -15.58 -11.09 1.12
C ASP A 315 -14.25 -11.50 0.46
N ASN A 316 -13.14 -11.48 1.20
CA ASN A 316 -11.85 -11.98 0.72
C ASN A 316 -11.80 -13.51 0.90
N ALA A 317 -11.53 -14.25 -0.18
CA ALA A 317 -11.55 -15.71 -0.12
C ALA A 317 -10.44 -16.29 0.79
N GLY A 318 -9.31 -15.60 0.93
CA GLY A 318 -8.23 -15.97 1.86
C GLY A 318 -8.47 -15.55 3.31
N GLY A 319 -9.46 -14.70 3.57
CA GLY A 319 -9.84 -14.24 4.91
C GLY A 319 -9.16 -12.96 5.37
N ILE A 320 -8.98 -12.83 6.69
CA ILE A 320 -8.59 -11.61 7.40
C ILE A 320 -7.10 -11.33 7.28
N PHE A 321 -6.31 -12.26 7.78
CA PHE A 321 -4.92 -12.00 8.11
C PHE A 321 -4.04 -13.23 7.89
N LEU A 322 -2.87 -13.00 7.32
CA LEU A 322 -1.78 -13.97 7.24
C LEU A 322 -0.64 -13.53 8.16
N ASN A 323 -0.25 -14.42 9.04
CA ASN A 323 1.02 -14.37 9.73
C ASN A 323 2.00 -15.31 9.04
N CYS A 324 2.98 -14.78 8.34
CA CYS A 324 3.92 -15.57 7.58
C CYS A 324 5.38 -15.36 8.00
N ASP A 325 5.64 -15.06 9.26
CA ASP A 325 7.00 -14.81 9.75
C ASP A 325 7.94 -16.03 9.57
N GLY A 326 7.38 -17.23 9.55
CA GLY A 326 8.12 -18.47 9.24
C GLY A 326 8.22 -18.83 7.75
N CYS A 327 7.67 -18.03 6.83
CA CYS A 327 7.62 -18.37 5.40
C CYS A 327 8.94 -18.16 4.66
N GLY A 328 9.85 -17.36 5.19
CA GLY A 328 11.09 -16.99 4.53
C GLY A 328 12.34 -17.52 5.23
N THR A 329 13.48 -17.13 4.69
CA THR A 329 14.81 -17.52 5.22
C THR A 329 15.42 -16.51 6.18
N ALA A 330 14.87 -15.30 6.25
CA ALA A 330 15.34 -14.28 7.19
C ALA A 330 14.58 -14.37 8.51
N PRO A 331 15.28 -14.28 9.65
CA PRO A 331 14.61 -14.23 10.93
C PRO A 331 13.71 -13.00 11.00
N GLY A 332 12.45 -13.20 11.29
CA GLY A 332 11.51 -12.16 11.66
C GLY A 332 11.57 -11.88 13.16
N GLY A 333 10.44 -11.59 13.74
CA GLY A 333 10.28 -11.35 15.17
C GLY A 333 9.52 -10.05 15.44
N ALA A 334 8.84 -9.50 14.43
CA ALA A 334 7.93 -8.39 14.63
C ALA A 334 6.76 -8.81 15.52
N THR A 335 6.46 -8.04 16.55
CA THR A 335 5.16 -8.17 17.23
C THR A 335 4.07 -7.75 16.25
N GLN A 336 3.16 -8.66 15.94
CA GLN A 336 2.03 -8.39 15.06
C GLN A 336 0.84 -7.88 15.87
N ILE A 337 0.28 -6.75 15.44
CA ILE A 337 -0.82 -6.06 16.14
C ILE A 337 -1.98 -5.89 15.17
N VAL A 338 -3.08 -6.60 15.39
CA VAL A 338 -4.32 -6.48 14.61
C VAL A 338 -5.41 -5.97 15.53
N ARG A 339 -5.82 -4.70 15.37
CA ARG A 339 -6.71 -4.04 16.32
C ARG A 339 -7.68 -3.05 15.71
N TYR A 340 -8.84 -2.93 16.30
CA TYR A 340 -9.89 -1.97 15.91
C TYR A 340 -10.24 -2.04 14.44
N ASN A 341 -10.21 -3.23 13.85
CA ASN A 341 -10.64 -3.48 12.47
C ASN A 341 -12.06 -4.05 12.44
N ILE A 342 -12.71 -3.94 11.28
CA ILE A 342 -13.99 -4.56 10.97
C ILE A 342 -13.79 -5.53 9.81
N PHE A 343 -14.08 -6.82 10.02
CA PHE A 343 -13.92 -7.91 9.07
C PHE A 343 -15.27 -8.58 8.82
N LEU A 344 -15.78 -8.53 7.59
CA LEU A 344 -17.07 -9.10 7.22
C LEU A 344 -16.90 -10.23 6.20
N ASN A 345 -17.41 -11.41 6.54
CA ASN A 345 -17.27 -12.62 5.72
C ASN A 345 -15.82 -13.03 5.42
N ASP A 346 -14.85 -12.39 6.04
CA ASP A 346 -13.45 -12.76 6.07
C ASP A 346 -13.25 -13.66 7.30
N CYS A 347 -13.38 -14.97 7.10
CA CYS A 347 -13.56 -15.90 8.22
C CYS A 347 -12.31 -16.73 8.53
N ARG A 348 -11.17 -16.36 7.94
CA ARG A 348 -9.93 -17.11 8.07
C ARG A 348 -8.79 -16.25 8.59
N ILE A 349 -8.06 -16.77 9.57
CA ILE A 349 -6.72 -16.31 9.95
C ILE A 349 -5.79 -17.47 9.68
N TYR A 350 -4.73 -17.23 8.93
CA TYR A 350 -3.74 -18.26 8.65
C TYR A 350 -2.38 -17.87 9.23
N SER A 351 -1.74 -18.82 9.91
CA SER A 351 -0.39 -18.64 10.42
C SER A 351 0.50 -19.74 9.89
N ASN A 352 1.66 -19.37 9.39
CA ASN A 352 2.72 -20.27 8.98
C ASN A 352 3.99 -19.96 9.79
N GLY A 353 4.20 -20.69 10.86
CA GLY A 353 5.31 -20.52 11.80
C GLY A 353 4.86 -20.45 13.26
N ASP A 354 5.77 -20.82 14.15
CA ASP A 354 5.54 -20.86 15.60
C ASP A 354 5.86 -19.52 16.30
N GLU A 355 6.39 -18.57 15.59
CA GLU A 355 6.72 -17.22 16.03
C GLU A 355 6.09 -16.25 15.02
N PRO A 356 5.59 -15.14 15.34
CA PRO A 356 5.80 -14.22 16.42
C PRO A 356 4.62 -14.11 17.39
N THR A 357 4.69 -13.12 18.33
CA THR A 357 3.57 -12.76 19.18
C THR A 357 2.50 -12.01 18.39
N LEU A 358 1.29 -12.57 18.33
CA LEU A 358 0.11 -11.91 17.75
C LEU A 358 -0.74 -11.27 18.84
N TRP A 359 -1.02 -9.98 18.72
CA TRP A 359 -2.02 -9.25 19.46
C TRP A 359 -3.23 -8.98 18.57
N PHE A 360 -4.26 -9.80 18.69
CA PHE A 360 -5.53 -9.65 17.98
C PHE A 360 -6.59 -9.17 18.95
N TYR A 361 -6.89 -7.87 18.95
CA TYR A 361 -7.78 -7.31 19.98
C TYR A 361 -8.64 -6.15 19.49
N ASN A 362 -9.79 -6.01 20.14
CA ASN A 362 -10.77 -4.97 19.84
C ASN A 362 -11.18 -4.93 18.34
N ASN A 363 -11.26 -6.09 17.68
CA ASN A 363 -11.78 -6.22 16.33
C ASN A 363 -13.25 -6.68 16.34
N VAL A 364 -13.94 -6.43 15.23
CA VAL A 364 -15.20 -7.08 14.89
C VAL A 364 -14.93 -8.09 13.78
N VAL A 365 -15.25 -9.36 14.02
CA VAL A 365 -15.27 -10.44 13.02
C VAL A 365 -16.72 -10.87 12.86
N TYR A 366 -17.28 -10.66 11.68
CA TYR A 366 -18.68 -10.94 11.40
C TYR A 366 -18.80 -11.95 10.25
N CYS A 367 -19.00 -13.22 10.61
CA CYS A 367 -19.05 -14.39 9.73
C CYS A 367 -20.31 -15.23 9.97
N PRO A 368 -21.53 -14.68 9.82
CA PRO A 368 -22.74 -15.37 10.24
C PRO A 368 -23.07 -16.60 9.41
N GLU A 369 -22.54 -16.73 8.19
CA GLU A 369 -22.87 -17.80 7.24
C GLU A 369 -21.68 -18.75 6.95
N LYS A 370 -20.49 -18.48 7.52
CA LYS A 370 -19.29 -19.28 7.30
C LYS A 370 -18.68 -19.70 8.62
N ASP A 371 -18.13 -20.90 8.68
CA ASP A 371 -17.34 -21.37 9.80
C ASP A 371 -15.99 -20.61 9.86
N LEU A 372 -15.49 -20.41 11.06
CA LEU A 372 -14.17 -19.80 11.26
C LEU A 372 -13.06 -20.82 10.98
N GLU A 373 -12.04 -20.39 10.27
CA GLU A 373 -10.80 -21.11 10.03
C GLU A 373 -9.62 -20.33 10.66
N PHE A 374 -9.53 -20.37 11.98
CA PHE A 374 -8.49 -19.64 12.70
C PHE A 374 -7.32 -20.54 13.05
N HIS A 375 -6.21 -20.34 12.36
CA HIS A 375 -4.91 -20.91 12.68
C HIS A 375 -4.07 -19.82 13.35
N LEU A 376 -4.11 -19.78 14.68
CA LEU A 376 -3.41 -18.75 15.46
C LEU A 376 -2.01 -19.24 15.85
N PRO A 377 -0.98 -18.36 15.82
CA PRO A 377 0.34 -18.72 16.32
C PRO A 377 0.30 -18.97 17.83
N PRO A 378 1.24 -19.79 18.37
CA PRO A 378 1.22 -20.18 19.78
C PRO A 378 1.24 -19.04 20.79
N SER A 379 1.82 -17.89 20.45
CA SER A 379 1.90 -16.70 21.36
C SER A 379 0.84 -15.67 21.00
N THR A 380 -0.44 -16.06 20.98
CA THR A 380 -1.54 -15.14 20.62
C THR A 380 -2.25 -14.59 21.85
N ASN A 381 -2.44 -13.27 21.87
CA ASN A 381 -3.34 -12.54 22.77
C ASN A 381 -4.63 -12.18 22.01
N PHE A 382 -5.69 -12.94 22.22
CA PHE A 382 -6.99 -12.75 21.56
C PHE A 382 -7.98 -12.10 22.55
N TRP A 383 -7.99 -10.76 22.59
CA TRP A 383 -8.67 -10.00 23.62
C TRP A 383 -9.71 -9.03 23.07
N ASN A 384 -10.81 -8.85 23.82
CA ASN A 384 -11.81 -7.83 23.54
C ASN A 384 -12.38 -7.85 22.11
N ASN A 385 -12.39 -8.97 21.43
CA ASN A 385 -12.98 -9.05 20.10
C ASN A 385 -14.48 -9.37 20.18
N ILE A 386 -15.26 -8.85 19.25
CA ILE A 386 -16.61 -9.33 18.96
C ILE A 386 -16.49 -10.30 17.79
N VAL A 387 -16.94 -11.52 17.99
CA VAL A 387 -16.92 -12.57 16.95
C VAL A 387 -18.34 -13.11 16.80
N VAL A 388 -18.92 -12.89 15.63
CA VAL A 388 -20.20 -13.47 15.20
C VAL A 388 -19.90 -14.51 14.15
N ALA A 389 -20.26 -15.77 14.39
CA ALA A 389 -19.99 -16.87 13.45
C ALA A 389 -21.04 -17.97 13.59
N THR A 390 -20.94 -19.01 12.77
CA THR A 390 -21.89 -20.13 12.83
C THR A 390 -21.71 -20.94 14.12
N GLU A 391 -22.73 -21.71 14.50
CA GLU A 391 -22.68 -22.58 15.67
C GLU A 391 -21.64 -23.70 15.58
N ASN A 392 -21.17 -24.04 14.39
CA ASN A 392 -20.14 -25.05 14.16
C ASN A 392 -18.71 -24.48 14.29
N SER A 393 -18.58 -23.16 14.32
CA SER A 393 -17.29 -22.50 14.43
C SER A 393 -16.60 -22.83 15.73
N THR A 394 -15.30 -23.11 15.65
CA THR A 394 -14.44 -23.39 16.81
C THR A 394 -13.25 -22.42 16.82
N LEU A 395 -12.69 -22.23 18.00
CA LEU A 395 -11.43 -21.51 18.15
C LEU A 395 -10.32 -22.48 18.57
N PRO A 396 -9.06 -22.26 18.14
CA PRO A 396 -7.95 -23.08 18.55
C PRO A 396 -7.81 -23.14 20.07
N VAL A 397 -7.69 -24.36 20.63
CA VAL A 397 -7.40 -24.59 22.05
C VAL A 397 -5.93 -24.96 22.14
N GLY A 398 -5.08 -24.03 22.51
CA GLY A 398 -3.65 -24.29 22.70
C GLY A 398 -3.15 -23.71 24.01
N ALA A 399 -2.11 -24.30 24.57
CA ALA A 399 -1.55 -23.90 25.87
C ALA A 399 -1.06 -22.42 25.90
N ASN A 400 -0.90 -21.80 24.74
CA ASN A 400 -0.27 -20.48 24.59
C ASN A 400 -1.17 -19.42 23.93
N VAL A 401 -2.47 -19.69 23.72
CA VAL A 401 -3.43 -18.68 23.26
C VAL A 401 -4.18 -18.13 24.47
N ASP A 402 -4.02 -16.85 24.73
CA ASP A 402 -4.67 -16.15 25.84
C ASP A 402 -5.95 -15.47 25.37
N TYR A 403 -7.10 -16.02 25.75
CA TYR A 403 -8.41 -15.46 25.43
C TYR A 403 -8.93 -14.64 26.61
N ARG A 404 -9.17 -13.32 26.41
CA ARG A 404 -9.72 -12.46 27.48
C ARG A 404 -10.85 -11.57 26.98
N THR A 405 -11.93 -11.55 27.73
CA THR A 405 -13.04 -10.58 27.58
C THR A 405 -13.55 -10.43 26.14
N ASN A 406 -13.58 -11.52 25.36
CA ASN A 406 -14.22 -11.52 24.06
C ASN A 406 -15.74 -11.68 24.18
N LEU A 407 -16.48 -11.21 23.17
CA LEU A 407 -17.89 -11.50 23.01
C LEU A 407 -18.08 -12.39 21.77
N PHE A 408 -18.76 -13.53 21.98
CA PHE A 408 -19.06 -14.51 20.96
C PHE A 408 -20.57 -14.59 20.74
N HIS A 409 -21.01 -14.56 19.50
CA HIS A 409 -22.41 -14.69 19.13
C HIS A 409 -22.61 -15.83 18.13
N ASN A 410 -23.67 -16.64 18.33
CA ASN A 410 -24.02 -17.83 17.56
C ASN A 410 -23.00 -18.98 17.58
N MET A 411 -21.96 -18.91 18.41
CA MET A 411 -20.94 -19.95 18.55
C MET A 411 -21.18 -20.79 19.80
N LYS A 412 -20.87 -22.08 19.76
CA LYS A 412 -20.90 -22.98 20.92
C LYS A 412 -19.49 -23.20 21.46
N LEU A 413 -19.12 -22.40 22.47
CA LEU A 413 -17.79 -22.44 23.10
C LEU A 413 -17.90 -22.82 24.58
N PRO A 414 -18.06 -24.11 24.92
CA PRO A 414 -18.40 -24.56 26.29
C PRO A 414 -17.29 -24.34 27.33
N TRP A 415 -16.06 -24.00 26.90
CA TRP A 415 -14.87 -23.92 27.76
C TRP A 415 -14.27 -22.52 27.86
N LEU A 416 -14.84 -21.51 27.21
CA LEU A 416 -14.18 -20.23 27.02
C LEU A 416 -14.62 -19.19 28.03
N ALA A 417 -13.64 -18.51 28.61
CA ALA A 417 -13.86 -17.28 29.35
C ALA A 417 -14.22 -16.15 28.35
N GLY A 418 -15.51 -15.90 28.15
CA GLY A 418 -16.04 -14.87 27.28
C GLY A 418 -17.53 -14.66 27.51
N ILE A 419 -18.06 -13.60 26.94
CA ILE A 419 -19.49 -13.31 26.92
C ILE A 419 -20.09 -14.05 25.72
N GLN A 420 -21.11 -14.88 25.93
CA GLN A 420 -21.89 -15.50 24.87
C GLN A 420 -23.26 -14.81 24.84
N ASP A 421 -23.38 -13.79 23.98
CA ASP A 421 -24.59 -12.97 23.89
C ASP A 421 -24.60 -12.22 22.55
N ASP A 422 -25.73 -11.60 22.20
CA ASP A 422 -25.88 -10.71 21.06
C ASP A 422 -25.11 -9.39 21.30
N PRO A 423 -24.17 -8.99 20.42
CA PRO A 423 -23.45 -7.73 20.54
C PRO A 423 -24.36 -6.49 20.44
N ARG A 424 -25.57 -6.62 19.90
CA ARG A 424 -26.54 -5.55 19.66
C ARG A 424 -25.94 -4.43 18.81
N PHE A 425 -25.46 -4.79 17.65
CA PHE A 425 -25.04 -3.80 16.65
C PHE A 425 -26.21 -2.90 16.22
N VAL A 426 -25.89 -1.71 15.72
CA VAL A 426 -26.91 -0.77 15.21
C VAL A 426 -27.63 -1.38 14.00
N GLN A 427 -26.89 -2.03 13.12
CA GLN A 427 -27.47 -2.73 11.97
C GLN A 427 -26.53 -3.86 11.53
N GLU A 428 -26.91 -5.09 11.78
CA GLU A 428 -26.10 -6.24 11.41
C GLU A 428 -26.06 -6.48 9.90
N GLY A 429 -24.93 -6.93 9.38
CA GLY A 429 -24.78 -7.41 8.00
C GLY A 429 -24.70 -6.30 6.94
N ASP A 430 -24.75 -5.04 7.32
CA ASP A 430 -24.59 -3.95 6.38
C ASP A 430 -23.13 -3.86 5.90
N LYS A 431 -22.95 -3.95 4.58
CA LYS A 431 -21.64 -3.80 3.94
C LYS A 431 -21.48 -2.35 3.48
N GLY A 432 -20.83 -1.54 4.29
CA GLY A 432 -20.48 -0.19 3.88
C GLY A 432 -19.57 -0.17 2.63
N THR A 433 -19.68 0.87 1.85
CA THR A 433 -18.82 1.13 0.67
C THR A 433 -17.63 2.02 1.01
N SER A 434 -17.65 2.62 2.18
CA SER A 434 -16.59 3.49 2.73
C SER A 434 -16.42 3.26 4.21
N LEU A 435 -15.32 3.73 4.79
CA LEU A 435 -15.09 3.64 6.24
C LEU A 435 -16.17 4.39 7.05
N ASP A 436 -16.70 5.47 6.51
CA ASP A 436 -17.73 6.29 7.16
C ASP A 436 -19.09 5.59 7.22
N ASP A 437 -19.37 4.66 6.30
CA ASP A 437 -20.64 3.93 6.21
C ASP A 437 -20.79 2.84 7.28
N LEU A 438 -19.70 2.47 7.97
CA LEU A 438 -19.67 1.34 8.91
C LEU A 438 -20.28 1.63 10.29
N THR A 439 -21.10 2.67 10.40
CA THR A 439 -21.84 2.98 11.64
C THR A 439 -22.75 1.84 12.10
N ALA A 440 -23.09 0.94 11.21
CA ALA A 440 -23.85 -0.29 11.44
C ALA A 440 -23.23 -1.17 12.56
N TYR A 441 -21.90 -1.19 12.68
CA TYR A 441 -21.17 -2.00 13.68
C TYR A 441 -20.86 -1.27 14.99
N LYS A 442 -21.44 -0.09 15.21
CA LYS A 442 -21.49 0.54 16.52
C LYS A 442 -22.46 -0.22 17.43
N LEU A 443 -22.29 -0.05 18.74
CA LEU A 443 -23.07 -0.76 19.75
C LEU A 443 -24.29 0.04 20.17
N ARG A 444 -25.45 -0.63 20.30
CA ARG A 444 -26.67 -0.05 20.90
C ARG A 444 -26.56 0.04 22.42
N GLU A 445 -27.38 0.90 23.01
CA GLU A 445 -27.58 0.96 24.45
C GLU A 445 -28.01 -0.43 25.00
N GLY A 446 -27.41 -0.83 26.12
CA GLY A 446 -27.62 -2.14 26.72
C GLY A 446 -26.85 -3.29 26.05
N SER A 447 -25.94 -3.02 25.10
CA SER A 447 -25.04 -4.04 24.58
C SER A 447 -24.18 -4.66 25.70
N PRO A 448 -24.04 -6.00 25.72
CA PRO A 448 -23.18 -6.67 26.71
C PRO A 448 -21.68 -6.39 26.47
N ALA A 449 -21.30 -5.78 25.34
CA ALA A 449 -19.93 -5.41 25.02
C ALA A 449 -19.51 -4.07 25.68
N LEU A 450 -20.45 -3.25 26.12
CA LEU A 450 -20.15 -1.93 26.67
C LEU A 450 -19.44 -2.03 28.03
N ARG A 451 -18.27 -1.39 28.17
CA ARG A 451 -17.46 -1.30 29.40
C ARG A 451 -17.12 -2.66 30.05
N ARG A 452 -16.91 -3.67 29.22
CA ARG A 452 -16.59 -5.04 29.67
C ARG A 452 -15.19 -5.51 29.25
N GLY A 453 -14.48 -4.75 28.43
CA GLY A 453 -13.15 -5.09 27.94
C GLY A 453 -12.06 -4.98 29.00
N THR A 454 -10.96 -5.66 28.76
CA THR A 454 -9.70 -5.56 29.51
C THR A 454 -8.88 -4.39 28.94
N PRO A 455 -8.33 -3.50 29.79
CA PRO A 455 -7.42 -2.46 29.32
C PRO A 455 -6.17 -3.05 28.64
N VAL A 456 -5.83 -2.53 27.47
CA VAL A 456 -4.61 -2.87 26.74
C VAL A 456 -3.69 -1.67 26.74
N GLN A 457 -2.41 -1.88 27.08
CA GLN A 457 -1.41 -0.82 27.02
C GLN A 457 -1.03 -0.52 25.57
N ASN A 458 -0.70 0.73 25.27
CA ASN A 458 -0.32 1.17 23.92
C ASN A 458 -1.36 0.81 22.85
N ASN A 459 -2.64 0.99 23.19
CA ASN A 459 -3.78 0.54 22.40
C ASN A 459 -4.14 1.47 21.22
N GLY A 460 -3.28 2.42 20.82
CA GLY A 460 -3.53 3.36 19.73
C GLY A 460 -4.25 4.64 20.16
N GLY A 461 -4.88 4.66 21.33
CA GLY A 461 -5.54 5.85 21.91
C GLY A 461 -6.94 6.12 21.39
N GLN A 462 -7.30 5.65 20.21
CA GLN A 462 -8.61 5.84 19.57
C GLN A 462 -9.19 4.54 19.06
N ASP A 463 -10.50 4.51 18.82
CA ASP A 463 -11.20 3.41 18.19
C ASP A 463 -11.30 3.61 16.66
N PHE A 464 -11.99 2.69 15.96
CA PHE A 464 -12.22 2.77 14.50
C PHE A 464 -12.85 4.10 14.05
N TRP A 465 -13.69 4.72 14.85
CA TRP A 465 -14.40 5.98 14.54
C TRP A 465 -13.77 7.23 15.20
N GLY A 466 -12.55 7.09 15.74
CA GLY A 466 -11.82 8.21 16.34
C GLY A 466 -12.28 8.59 17.75
N ASN A 467 -13.09 7.76 18.43
CA ASN A 467 -13.42 8.00 19.84
C ASN A 467 -12.24 7.62 20.72
N ASP A 468 -11.96 8.44 21.74
CA ASP A 468 -10.93 8.15 22.72
C ASP A 468 -11.22 6.86 23.50
N ILE A 469 -10.20 6.01 23.65
CA ILE A 469 -10.33 4.77 24.42
C ILE A 469 -10.24 5.06 25.92
N PRO A 470 -11.25 4.67 26.71
CA PRO A 470 -11.24 4.91 28.14
C PRO A 470 -10.07 4.21 28.85
N ARG A 471 -9.40 4.89 29.77
CA ARG A 471 -8.30 4.32 30.59
C ARG A 471 -8.75 3.19 31.53
N GLY A 472 -10.05 3.10 31.81
CA GLY A 472 -10.63 2.09 32.70
C GLY A 472 -11.04 0.83 31.93
N LYS A 473 -12.32 0.46 31.99
CA LYS A 473 -12.87 -0.67 31.24
C LYS A 473 -13.31 -0.22 29.86
N PRO A 474 -12.58 -0.56 28.79
CA PRO A 474 -12.99 -0.24 27.42
C PRO A 474 -14.20 -1.09 27.00
N ASN A 475 -14.80 -0.76 25.87
CA ASN A 475 -15.74 -1.67 25.24
C ASN A 475 -15.02 -2.88 24.62
N ILE A 476 -15.77 -3.94 24.36
CA ILE A 476 -15.35 -5.06 23.52
C ILE A 476 -15.68 -4.69 22.07
N GLY A 477 -14.82 -5.07 21.10
CA GLY A 477 -14.98 -4.74 19.69
C GLY A 477 -14.36 -3.40 19.30
N ALA A 478 -14.60 -2.99 18.06
CA ALA A 478 -13.97 -1.85 17.42
C ALA A 478 -14.55 -0.48 17.81
N TYR A 479 -15.59 -0.43 18.65
CA TYR A 479 -16.28 0.80 19.04
C TYR A 479 -16.07 1.15 20.52
N ALA A 480 -15.48 2.31 20.81
CA ALA A 480 -15.23 2.79 22.18
C ALA A 480 -16.25 3.84 22.69
N GLY A 481 -17.15 4.28 21.83
CA GLY A 481 -18.17 5.27 22.19
C GLY A 481 -19.28 4.74 23.12
N PRO A 482 -20.22 5.59 23.54
CA PRO A 482 -21.38 5.18 24.33
C PRO A 482 -22.35 4.34 23.50
N GLY A 483 -23.19 3.55 24.15
CA GLY A 483 -24.28 2.86 23.46
C GLY A 483 -25.24 3.83 22.77
N LEU A 484 -25.59 3.52 21.51
CA LEU A 484 -26.52 4.30 20.70
C LEU A 484 -27.97 3.86 20.93
N ARG A 485 -28.91 4.79 20.84
CA ARG A 485 -30.36 4.52 20.99
C ARG A 485 -30.99 3.97 19.72
#